data_510248260eb00ef4bf9420818f6f6e1f
#
_entry.id   510248260eb00ef4bf9420818f6f6e1f
#
_cell.length_a   1.000
_cell.length_b   1.000
_cell.length_c   1.000
_cell.angle_alpha   90.00
_cell.angle_beta   90.00
_cell.angle_gamma   90.00
#
_symmetry.space_group_name_H-M   'P 1'
#
loop_
_entity.id
_entity.type
_entity.pdbx_description
1 polymer ?
#
loop_
_entity_poly.entity_id
_entity_poly.type
_entity_poly.pdbx_seq_one_letter_code
_entity_poly.pdbx_strand_id
1 'polypeptide(L)'
;MRVVDTHFHWFPRSHFETMANRGSFPRTERVGDGYRYLYNEGRGFIPLPAVWFDLDAGFSASFSATGPDTVVVCTTGVLAGMLDQMPAEDALDEAYAYNEEIARAQRLHPGRFFGTAAVPLQDTAMALKVLDHAVGSLDLRGVNLPSMIGSETVDASRLEPFYERVAELDVPLIVHPTDLAFNEVLTGYADGIQRSIGRLLDSSVTVLRLIFSGIMERHPTLRVVQTHAGGLLPYQAGRIDKNARIEGLPRLPSEYLKRVFVDTVAPQSLTIRTALEYYGADNILYGTDNPCWSPQAAVSVLDESALSDEVRRKIYSTNAESVFRLT
;
A
#
# COMPACT_ATOMS: atom_id res chain seq x y z
N MET A 1 -17.33 16.86 8.15
CA MET A 1 -16.80 15.58 8.70
C MET A 1 -15.37 15.45 8.16
N ARG A 2 -14.39 15.27 9.03
CA ARG A 2 -13.01 14.97 8.61
C ARG A 2 -13.02 13.69 7.75
N VAL A 3 -12.33 13.71 6.63
CA VAL A 3 -12.18 12.54 5.74
C VAL A 3 -10.72 12.18 5.70
N VAL A 4 -10.39 10.89 5.81
CA VAL A 4 -9.03 10.37 5.75
C VAL A 4 -8.92 9.44 4.55
N ASP A 5 -8.23 9.88 3.51
CA ASP A 5 -7.88 9.09 2.34
C ASP A 5 -6.61 8.29 2.64
N THR A 6 -6.76 6.98 2.83
CA THR A 6 -5.66 6.09 3.24
C THR A 6 -4.90 5.48 2.06
N HIS A 7 -5.29 5.79 0.85
CA HIS A 7 -4.64 5.29 -0.36
C HIS A 7 -4.45 6.43 -1.36
N PHE A 8 -3.44 7.23 -1.08
CA PHE A 8 -3.06 8.40 -1.85
C PHE A 8 -1.59 8.25 -2.27
N HIS A 9 -1.27 8.65 -3.48
CA HIS A 9 0.10 8.60 -4.01
C HIS A 9 0.60 10.00 -4.35
N TRP A 10 1.79 10.27 -3.89
CA TRP A 10 2.63 11.37 -4.30
C TRP A 10 4.09 10.93 -4.20
N PHE A 11 4.87 11.27 -5.19
CA PHE A 11 6.29 10.95 -5.20
C PHE A 11 7.15 12.21 -5.22
N PRO A 12 8.19 12.30 -4.37
CA PRO A 12 9.20 13.33 -4.49
C PRO A 12 9.87 13.26 -5.86
N ARG A 13 9.84 14.34 -6.61
CA ARG A 13 10.48 14.40 -7.95
C ARG A 13 11.97 14.12 -7.88
N SER A 14 12.64 14.57 -6.81
CA SER A 14 14.05 14.32 -6.52
C SER A 14 14.43 12.85 -6.54
N HIS A 15 13.56 11.96 -5.99
CA HIS A 15 13.77 10.52 -6.05
C HIS A 15 13.88 10.01 -7.50
N PHE A 16 12.95 10.44 -8.37
CA PHE A 16 12.95 10.01 -9.77
C PHE A 16 14.13 10.57 -10.56
N GLU A 17 14.58 11.78 -10.24
CA GLU A 17 15.77 12.39 -10.82
C GLU A 17 17.05 11.66 -10.40
N THR A 18 17.16 11.28 -9.14
CA THR A 18 18.27 10.45 -8.63
C THR A 18 18.29 9.10 -9.34
N MET A 19 17.15 8.43 -9.40
CA MET A 19 17.00 7.14 -10.08
C MET A 19 17.28 7.20 -11.58
N ALA A 20 17.04 8.33 -12.25
CA ALA A 20 17.34 8.51 -13.68
C ALA A 20 18.84 8.56 -13.98
N ASN A 21 19.66 8.91 -12.99
CA ASN A 21 21.11 8.98 -13.12
C ASN A 21 21.80 7.62 -12.83
N ARG A 22 21.05 6.58 -12.47
CA ARG A 22 21.62 5.25 -12.21
C ARG A 22 22.08 4.60 -13.52
N GLY A 23 23.28 4.02 -13.48
CA GLY A 23 23.84 3.22 -14.58
C GLY A 23 23.30 1.77 -14.64
N SER A 24 22.59 1.32 -13.60
CA SER A 24 22.05 -0.05 -13.45
C SER A 24 20.55 -0.04 -13.16
N PHE A 25 19.87 -1.16 -13.42
CA PHE A 25 18.47 -1.35 -13.04
C PHE A 25 18.34 -1.71 -11.54
N PRO A 26 17.19 -1.39 -10.92
CA PRO A 26 16.12 -0.56 -11.45
C PRO A 26 16.56 0.91 -11.58
N ARG A 27 15.96 1.61 -12.51
CA ARG A 27 16.19 3.05 -12.72
C ARG A 27 14.92 3.72 -13.23
N THR A 28 14.93 5.03 -13.34
CA THR A 28 13.85 5.75 -14.04
C THR A 28 14.33 6.29 -15.38
N GLU A 29 13.40 6.60 -16.25
CA GLU A 29 13.64 7.40 -17.45
C GLU A 29 12.59 8.51 -17.54
N ARG A 30 12.98 9.64 -18.14
CA ARG A 30 12.05 10.74 -18.37
C ARG A 30 11.13 10.41 -19.55
N VAL A 31 9.82 10.59 -19.37
CA VAL A 31 8.79 10.40 -20.39
C VAL A 31 7.87 11.62 -20.40
N GLY A 32 8.02 12.48 -21.42
CA GLY A 32 7.30 13.75 -21.49
C GLY A 32 7.67 14.68 -20.32
N ASP A 33 6.67 15.07 -19.54
CA ASP A 33 6.81 15.89 -18.33
C ASP A 33 6.92 15.08 -17.03
N GLY A 34 6.89 13.74 -17.15
CA GLY A 34 6.96 12.79 -16.04
C GLY A 34 8.09 11.79 -16.17
N TYR A 35 7.90 10.64 -15.53
CA TYR A 35 8.91 9.58 -15.46
C TYR A 35 8.27 8.19 -15.58
N ARG A 36 9.09 7.19 -15.90
CA ARG A 36 8.74 5.78 -15.85
C ARG A 36 9.82 5.00 -15.10
N TYR A 37 9.43 4.06 -14.22
CA TYR A 37 10.35 3.07 -13.68
C TYR A 37 10.66 2.00 -14.73
N LEU A 38 11.93 1.60 -14.79
CA LEU A 38 12.42 0.48 -15.56
C LEU A 38 12.97 -0.57 -14.60
N TYR A 39 12.40 -1.77 -14.65
CA TYR A 39 12.85 -2.92 -13.83
C TYR A 39 14.10 -3.57 -14.41
N ASN A 40 14.11 -3.71 -15.72
CA ASN A 40 15.21 -4.23 -16.52
C ASN A 40 15.10 -3.71 -17.97
N GLU A 41 15.98 -4.19 -18.85
CA GLU A 41 15.96 -3.83 -20.26
C GLU A 41 14.64 -4.24 -20.91
N GLY A 42 13.92 -3.28 -21.46
CA GLY A 42 12.63 -3.49 -22.15
C GLY A 42 11.41 -3.66 -21.24
N ARG A 43 11.55 -3.63 -19.93
CA ARG A 43 10.45 -3.80 -18.99
C ARG A 43 10.38 -2.70 -17.94
N GLY A 44 9.24 -2.06 -17.84
CA GLY A 44 9.02 -0.99 -16.89
C GLY A 44 7.57 -0.84 -16.47
N PHE A 45 7.35 0.02 -15.48
CA PHE A 45 6.03 0.45 -15.05
C PHE A 45 5.39 1.38 -16.09
N ILE A 46 4.11 1.64 -15.99
CA ILE A 46 3.45 2.65 -16.81
C ILE A 46 4.09 4.03 -16.57
N PRO A 47 4.12 4.91 -17.59
CA PRO A 47 4.56 6.30 -17.37
C PRO A 47 3.71 6.99 -16.33
N LEU A 48 4.37 7.68 -15.41
CA LEU A 48 3.77 8.53 -14.38
C LEU A 48 3.85 9.98 -14.86
N PRO A 49 2.74 10.61 -15.26
CA PRO A 49 2.74 12.01 -15.71
C PRO A 49 3.00 12.97 -14.55
N ALA A 50 3.21 14.26 -14.85
CA ALA A 50 3.61 15.29 -13.89
C ALA A 50 2.75 15.37 -12.62
N VAL A 51 1.47 15.05 -12.71
CA VAL A 51 0.54 15.09 -11.58
C VAL A 51 0.95 14.18 -10.42
N TRP A 52 1.70 13.11 -10.66
CA TRP A 52 2.21 12.22 -9.61
C TRP A 52 3.27 12.87 -8.72
N PHE A 53 3.85 13.99 -9.18
CA PHE A 53 4.91 14.76 -8.51
C PHE A 53 4.40 16.11 -8.01
N ASP A 54 3.11 16.40 -8.19
CA ASP A 54 2.46 17.65 -7.81
C ASP A 54 1.51 17.43 -6.64
N LEU A 55 2.02 17.65 -5.41
CA LEU A 55 1.25 17.45 -4.19
C LEU A 55 0.06 18.40 -4.07
N ASP A 56 0.20 19.65 -4.57
CA ASP A 56 -0.88 20.64 -4.52
C ASP A 56 -2.02 20.25 -5.45
N ALA A 57 -1.71 19.70 -6.64
CA ALA A 57 -2.71 19.14 -7.54
C ALA A 57 -3.44 17.95 -6.91
N GLY A 58 -2.70 17.06 -6.23
CA GLY A 58 -3.26 15.93 -5.48
C GLY A 58 -4.21 16.38 -4.38
N PHE A 59 -3.81 17.35 -3.55
CA PHE A 59 -4.69 17.96 -2.54
C PHE A 59 -5.93 18.61 -3.15
N SER A 60 -5.76 19.37 -4.23
CA SER A 60 -6.87 20.04 -4.91
C SER A 60 -7.92 19.04 -5.39
N ALA A 61 -7.50 17.91 -5.95
CA ALA A 61 -8.40 16.84 -6.37
C ALA A 61 -9.16 16.22 -5.17
N SER A 62 -8.45 15.89 -4.08
CA SER A 62 -9.05 15.33 -2.87
C SER A 62 -10.01 16.32 -2.20
N PHE A 63 -9.60 17.59 -2.03
CA PHE A 63 -10.44 18.62 -1.41
C PHE A 63 -11.70 18.95 -2.22
N SER A 64 -11.61 18.88 -3.54
CA SER A 64 -12.78 19.07 -4.42
C SER A 64 -13.80 17.95 -4.26
N ALA A 65 -13.38 16.74 -3.93
CA ALA A 65 -14.23 15.58 -3.76
C ALA A 65 -14.86 15.47 -2.37
N THR A 66 -14.06 15.74 -1.31
CA THR A 66 -14.44 15.44 0.09
C THR A 66 -14.34 16.63 1.04
N GLY A 67 -13.95 17.80 0.54
CA GLY A 67 -13.86 19.05 1.29
C GLY A 67 -12.49 19.37 1.85
N PRO A 68 -12.31 20.61 2.36
CA PRO A 68 -11.00 21.13 2.77
C PRO A 68 -10.39 20.48 4.01
N ASP A 69 -11.21 19.74 4.79
CA ASP A 69 -10.76 19.02 5.99
C ASP A 69 -10.26 17.59 5.68
N THR A 70 -10.04 17.31 4.40
CA THR A 70 -9.50 16.02 3.97
C THR A 70 -8.04 15.88 4.39
N VAL A 71 -7.74 14.70 4.93
CA VAL A 71 -6.40 14.23 5.29
C VAL A 71 -6.02 13.15 4.32
N VAL A 72 -4.77 13.11 3.89
CA VAL A 72 -4.23 12.04 3.06
C VAL A 72 -3.15 11.26 3.80
N VAL A 73 -3.18 9.94 3.66
CA VAL A 73 -2.07 9.05 4.03
C VAL A 73 -1.38 8.62 2.74
N CYS A 74 -0.17 9.12 2.54
CA CYS A 74 0.61 8.85 1.33
C CYS A 74 1.30 7.49 1.44
N THR A 75 0.94 6.58 0.53
CA THR A 75 1.56 5.27 0.41
C THR A 75 2.66 5.27 -0.65
N THR A 76 3.68 4.43 -0.46
CA THR A 76 4.82 4.36 -1.40
C THR A 76 4.48 3.67 -2.72
N GLY A 77 3.32 3.01 -2.80
CA GLY A 77 2.91 2.30 -4.00
C GLY A 77 3.98 1.34 -4.53
N VAL A 78 4.27 1.44 -5.82
CA VAL A 78 5.26 0.58 -6.50
C VAL A 78 6.71 0.78 -6.02
N LEU A 79 7.02 1.91 -5.37
CA LEU A 79 8.38 2.20 -4.91
C LEU A 79 8.89 1.15 -3.92
N ALA A 80 8.02 0.61 -3.05
CA ALA A 80 8.42 -0.44 -2.12
C ALA A 80 9.10 -1.61 -2.85
N GLY A 81 8.54 -2.08 -3.96
CA GLY A 81 9.14 -3.13 -4.77
C GLY A 81 10.40 -2.71 -5.55
N MET A 82 10.55 -1.40 -5.84
CA MET A 82 11.76 -0.92 -6.52
C MET A 82 12.99 -0.95 -5.65
N LEU A 83 12.87 -0.59 -4.39
CA LEU A 83 13.97 -0.64 -3.43
C LEU A 83 14.52 -2.08 -3.33
N ASP A 84 13.64 -3.06 -3.27
CA ASP A 84 14.00 -4.46 -3.10
C ASP A 84 14.66 -5.10 -4.35
N GLN A 85 14.67 -4.40 -5.48
CA GLN A 85 15.40 -4.79 -6.69
C GLN A 85 16.81 -4.18 -6.76
N MET A 86 17.19 -3.31 -5.81
CA MET A 86 18.50 -2.68 -5.76
C MET A 86 19.51 -3.51 -4.94
N PRO A 87 20.82 -3.30 -5.12
CA PRO A 87 21.79 -3.68 -4.10
C PRO A 87 21.42 -3.08 -2.74
N ALA A 88 21.60 -3.82 -1.65
CA ALA A 88 21.10 -3.42 -0.33
C ALA A 88 21.64 -2.06 0.15
N GLU A 89 22.89 -1.74 -0.14
CA GLU A 89 23.51 -0.46 0.21
C GLU A 89 22.88 0.71 -0.55
N ASP A 90 22.66 0.56 -1.87
CA ASP A 90 21.98 1.57 -2.68
C ASP A 90 20.53 1.79 -2.20
N ALA A 91 19.85 0.69 -1.87
CA ALA A 91 18.47 0.74 -1.36
C ALA A 91 18.38 1.39 0.02
N LEU A 92 19.39 1.24 0.86
CA LEU A 92 19.48 1.87 2.17
C LEU A 92 19.50 3.40 2.03
N ASP A 93 20.42 3.91 1.22
CA ASP A 93 20.59 5.36 1.00
C ASP A 93 19.33 5.96 0.37
N GLU A 94 18.76 5.27 -0.63
CA GLU A 94 17.53 5.73 -1.30
C GLU A 94 16.33 5.70 -0.37
N ALA A 95 16.18 4.69 0.49
CA ALA A 95 15.10 4.62 1.47
C ALA A 95 15.15 5.76 2.49
N TYR A 96 16.34 6.10 2.99
CA TYR A 96 16.52 7.26 3.86
C TYR A 96 16.14 8.55 3.15
N ALA A 97 16.68 8.79 1.95
CA ALA A 97 16.41 10.02 1.18
C ALA A 97 14.91 10.17 0.88
N TYR A 98 14.25 9.09 0.45
CA TYR A 98 12.82 9.09 0.18
C TYR A 98 12.00 9.40 1.43
N ASN A 99 12.25 8.69 2.54
CA ASN A 99 11.50 8.85 3.78
C ASN A 99 11.66 10.27 4.37
N GLU A 100 12.85 10.88 4.25
CA GLU A 100 13.09 12.27 4.65
C GLU A 100 12.26 13.27 3.81
N GLU A 101 12.14 13.06 2.51
CA GLU A 101 11.30 13.92 1.64
C GLU A 101 9.80 13.78 1.97
N ILE A 102 9.33 12.55 2.25
CA ILE A 102 7.96 12.30 2.72
C ILE A 102 7.72 12.99 4.07
N ALA A 103 8.64 12.86 5.00
CA ALA A 103 8.54 13.53 6.31
C ALA A 103 8.62 15.07 6.18
N ARG A 104 9.38 15.58 5.22
CA ARG A 104 9.41 17.01 4.91
C ARG A 104 8.04 17.49 4.44
N ALA A 105 7.39 16.76 3.53
CA ALA A 105 6.02 17.07 3.10
C ALA A 105 5.03 17.03 4.29
N GLN A 106 5.15 16.03 5.17
CA GLN A 106 4.33 15.93 6.38
C GLN A 106 4.50 17.15 7.30
N ARG A 107 5.72 17.62 7.51
CA ARG A 107 5.98 18.84 8.30
C ARG A 107 5.46 20.12 7.66
N LEU A 108 5.45 20.20 6.33
CA LEU A 108 4.91 21.35 5.58
C LEU A 108 3.37 21.38 5.57
N HIS A 109 2.72 20.23 5.73
CA HIS A 109 1.26 20.09 5.71
C HIS A 109 0.73 19.41 6.99
N PRO A 110 0.97 20.01 8.17
CA PRO A 110 0.65 19.39 9.46
C PRO A 110 -0.84 19.08 9.58
N GLY A 111 -1.15 17.85 10.00
CA GLY A 111 -2.53 17.38 10.18
C GLY A 111 -3.30 17.11 8.88
N ARG A 112 -2.70 17.32 7.70
CA ARG A 112 -3.31 17.10 6.38
C ARG A 112 -2.60 16.04 5.55
N PHE A 113 -1.32 15.86 5.75
CA PHE A 113 -0.51 14.86 5.06
C PHE A 113 0.22 14.01 6.09
N PHE A 114 0.08 12.70 5.97
CA PHE A 114 0.82 11.71 6.72
C PHE A 114 1.50 10.75 5.76
N GLY A 115 2.78 10.51 5.98
CA GLY A 115 3.57 9.62 5.16
C GLY A 115 3.63 8.20 5.70
N THR A 116 3.96 7.27 4.82
CA THR A 116 4.31 5.89 5.17
C THR A 116 5.71 5.56 4.69
N ALA A 117 6.39 4.68 5.40
CA ALA A 117 7.79 4.36 5.16
C ALA A 117 8.01 3.38 4.00
N ALA A 118 9.07 3.62 3.24
CA ALA A 118 9.71 2.63 2.38
C ALA A 118 10.93 2.06 3.11
N VAL A 119 11.13 0.74 3.05
CA VAL A 119 12.22 0.03 3.74
C VAL A 119 12.90 -0.98 2.82
N PRO A 120 14.24 -1.16 2.89
CA PRO A 120 14.99 -2.07 2.04
C PRO A 120 14.94 -3.50 2.60
N LEU A 121 13.90 -4.26 2.28
CA LEU A 121 13.63 -5.59 2.87
C LEU A 121 14.60 -6.70 2.42
N GLN A 122 15.44 -6.47 1.42
CA GLN A 122 16.48 -7.43 1.00
C GLN A 122 17.55 -7.66 2.07
N ASP A 123 17.72 -6.71 3.01
CA ASP A 123 18.55 -6.87 4.20
C ASP A 123 17.73 -6.49 5.46
N THR A 124 17.49 -7.48 6.32
CA THR A 124 16.63 -7.29 7.52
C THR A 124 17.24 -6.30 8.51
N ALA A 125 18.55 -6.28 8.69
CA ALA A 125 19.20 -5.35 9.63
C ALA A 125 19.11 -3.90 9.12
N MET A 126 19.26 -3.69 7.82
CA MET A 126 19.05 -2.38 7.19
C MET A 126 17.60 -1.96 7.26
N ALA A 127 16.67 -2.87 6.97
CA ALA A 127 15.23 -2.60 7.06
C ALA A 127 14.81 -2.16 8.46
N LEU A 128 15.31 -2.81 9.52
CA LEU A 128 15.04 -2.42 10.91
C LEU A 128 15.57 -1.01 11.24
N LYS A 129 16.79 -0.67 10.80
CA LYS A 129 17.35 0.68 11.01
C LYS A 129 16.51 1.76 10.33
N VAL A 130 16.11 1.52 9.07
CA VAL A 130 15.27 2.47 8.33
C VAL A 130 13.89 2.57 8.95
N LEU A 131 13.28 1.46 9.36
CA LEU A 131 11.98 1.43 10.01
C LEU A 131 11.98 2.22 11.31
N ASP A 132 12.97 2.00 12.18
CA ASP A 132 13.13 2.73 13.45
C ASP A 132 13.31 4.23 13.24
N HIS A 133 14.08 4.62 12.24
CA HIS A 133 14.25 6.02 11.88
C HIS A 133 12.96 6.62 11.32
N ALA A 134 12.32 5.95 10.38
CA ALA A 134 11.11 6.44 9.70
C ALA A 134 9.93 6.63 10.66
N VAL A 135 9.70 5.65 11.54
CA VAL A 135 8.58 5.72 12.50
C VAL A 135 8.97 6.50 13.76
N GLY A 136 10.17 6.22 14.34
CA GLY A 136 10.57 6.79 15.60
C GLY A 136 11.05 8.24 15.51
N SER A 137 11.77 8.61 14.44
CA SER A 137 12.36 9.94 14.28
C SER A 137 11.56 10.85 13.33
N LEU A 138 11.03 10.27 12.24
CA LEU A 138 10.32 11.04 11.22
C LEU A 138 8.80 11.05 11.41
N ASP A 139 8.27 10.28 12.37
CA ASP A 139 6.84 10.17 12.70
C ASP A 139 5.98 9.71 11.51
N LEU A 140 6.52 8.84 10.64
CA LEU A 140 5.75 8.22 9.57
C LEU A 140 4.75 7.20 10.13
N ARG A 141 3.58 7.08 9.53
CA ARG A 141 2.39 6.46 10.13
C ARG A 141 2.08 5.05 9.64
N GLY A 142 3.00 4.43 8.97
CA GLY A 142 2.87 3.06 8.45
C GLY A 142 4.12 2.64 7.72
N VAL A 143 4.16 1.38 7.31
CA VAL A 143 5.23 0.85 6.46
C VAL A 143 4.64 0.04 5.32
N ASN A 144 5.22 0.18 4.12
CA ASN A 144 4.73 -0.52 2.94
C ASN A 144 5.45 -1.86 2.79
N LEU A 145 4.68 -2.90 2.44
CA LEU A 145 5.17 -4.24 2.14
C LEU A 145 4.97 -4.51 0.65
N PRO A 146 6.04 -4.76 -0.11
CA PRO A 146 5.93 -5.22 -1.49
C PRO A 146 5.43 -6.67 -1.55
N SER A 147 5.01 -7.11 -2.70
CA SER A 147 4.58 -8.50 -2.92
C SER A 147 5.75 -9.49 -3.03
N MET A 148 6.89 -9.00 -3.50
CA MET A 148 8.13 -9.76 -3.67
C MET A 148 9.33 -8.92 -3.23
N ILE A 149 10.35 -9.58 -2.68
CA ILE A 149 11.60 -8.96 -2.25
C ILE A 149 12.71 -9.59 -3.10
N GLY A 150 13.06 -8.95 -4.20
CA GLY A 150 13.91 -9.58 -5.21
C GLY A 150 13.25 -10.85 -5.74
N SER A 151 13.87 -12.01 -5.50
CA SER A 151 13.34 -13.33 -5.83
C SER A 151 12.67 -14.05 -4.66
N GLU A 152 12.66 -13.46 -3.47
CA GLU A 152 12.06 -14.05 -2.27
C GLU A 152 10.61 -13.58 -2.07
N THR A 153 9.87 -14.37 -1.33
CA THR A 153 8.52 -14.02 -0.90
C THR A 153 8.53 -13.38 0.48
N VAL A 154 7.48 -12.63 0.78
CA VAL A 154 7.37 -11.83 2.02
C VAL A 154 7.40 -12.66 3.31
N ASP A 155 7.17 -13.96 3.23
CA ASP A 155 7.19 -14.89 4.37
C ASP A 155 8.56 -15.55 4.59
N ALA A 156 9.64 -15.04 3.99
CA ALA A 156 10.99 -15.50 4.26
C ALA A 156 11.31 -15.37 5.76
N SER A 157 11.82 -16.45 6.37
CA SER A 157 12.04 -16.53 7.84
C SER A 157 12.95 -15.44 8.39
N ARG A 158 13.88 -14.92 7.58
CA ARG A 158 14.75 -13.80 7.95
C ARG A 158 13.98 -12.50 8.25
N LEU A 159 12.74 -12.37 7.77
CA LEU A 159 11.90 -11.19 7.98
C LEU A 159 11.12 -11.22 9.29
N GLU A 160 11.18 -12.29 10.06
CA GLU A 160 10.47 -12.38 11.34
C GLU A 160 10.75 -11.18 12.27
N PRO A 161 12.02 -10.72 12.47
CA PRO A 161 12.30 -9.56 13.31
C PRO A 161 11.69 -8.26 12.77
N PHE A 162 11.49 -8.15 11.46
CA PHE A 162 10.82 -7.00 10.85
C PHE A 162 9.34 -6.96 11.22
N TYR A 163 8.61 -8.09 11.14
CA TYR A 163 7.20 -8.16 11.52
C TYR A 163 6.99 -7.92 13.02
N GLU A 164 7.86 -8.49 13.84
CA GLU A 164 7.88 -8.23 15.29
C GLU A 164 8.02 -6.72 15.55
N ARG A 165 8.99 -6.06 14.90
CA ARG A 165 9.25 -4.64 15.09
C ARG A 165 8.11 -3.74 14.60
N VAL A 166 7.49 -4.06 13.48
CA VAL A 166 6.29 -3.35 12.99
C VAL A 166 5.14 -3.43 13.99
N ALA A 167 4.92 -4.63 14.57
CA ALA A 167 3.90 -4.83 15.59
C ALA A 167 4.20 -4.08 16.89
N GLU A 168 5.46 -4.02 17.35
CA GLU A 168 5.90 -3.25 18.50
C GLU A 168 5.74 -1.74 18.33
N LEU A 169 6.07 -1.22 17.16
CA LEU A 169 5.92 0.20 16.79
C LEU A 169 4.45 0.61 16.67
N ASP A 170 3.54 -0.38 16.63
CA ASP A 170 2.10 -0.17 16.52
C ASP A 170 1.71 0.69 15.32
N VAL A 171 2.31 0.42 14.16
CA VAL A 171 1.98 1.04 12.86
C VAL A 171 1.44 -0.01 11.88
N PRO A 172 0.58 0.37 10.92
CA PRO A 172 0.05 -0.58 9.95
C PRO A 172 1.10 -1.00 8.93
N LEU A 173 1.03 -2.28 8.54
CA LEU A 173 1.72 -2.87 7.41
C LEU A 173 0.82 -2.80 6.18
N ILE A 174 1.20 -1.99 5.19
CA ILE A 174 0.38 -1.70 4.02
C ILE A 174 0.83 -2.61 2.87
N VAL A 175 -0.04 -3.52 2.46
CA VAL A 175 0.16 -4.41 1.31
C VAL A 175 -0.35 -3.71 0.05
N HIS A 176 0.58 -3.29 -0.79
CA HIS A 176 0.29 -2.66 -2.08
C HIS A 176 0.94 -3.48 -3.21
N PRO A 177 0.23 -3.74 -4.32
CA PRO A 177 0.81 -4.46 -5.46
C PRO A 177 1.99 -3.70 -6.08
N THR A 178 2.99 -4.44 -6.51
CA THR A 178 4.23 -3.90 -7.08
C THR A 178 4.43 -4.23 -8.55
N ASP A 179 3.48 -4.95 -9.17
CA ASP A 179 3.53 -5.41 -10.56
C ASP A 179 4.74 -6.34 -10.87
N LEU A 180 5.37 -6.91 -9.85
CA LEU A 180 6.53 -7.79 -10.00
C LEU A 180 6.16 -9.28 -10.07
N ALA A 181 5.13 -9.69 -9.33
CA ALA A 181 4.69 -11.07 -9.32
C ALA A 181 3.86 -11.43 -10.57
N PHE A 182 3.97 -12.70 -11.02
CA PHE A 182 3.19 -13.31 -12.10
C PHE A 182 3.31 -12.64 -13.48
N ASN A 183 4.29 -11.78 -13.66
CA ASN A 183 4.35 -10.83 -14.76
C ASN A 183 4.45 -11.49 -16.16
N GLU A 184 5.08 -12.65 -16.28
CA GLU A 184 5.27 -13.30 -17.59
C GLU A 184 3.96 -13.65 -18.30
N VAL A 185 2.93 -14.06 -17.56
CA VAL A 185 1.61 -14.43 -18.10
C VAL A 185 0.62 -13.27 -18.11
N LEU A 186 0.94 -12.15 -17.48
CA LEU A 186 0.06 -10.99 -17.34
C LEU A 186 0.42 -9.82 -18.28
N THR A 187 1.53 -9.93 -19.00
CA THR A 187 1.99 -8.90 -19.96
C THR A 187 1.11 -8.83 -21.21
N GLY A 188 1.17 -7.70 -21.89
CA GLY A 188 0.41 -7.43 -23.11
C GLY A 188 -0.86 -6.63 -22.85
N TYR A 189 -1.59 -6.32 -23.94
CA TYR A 189 -2.85 -5.55 -23.91
C TYR A 189 -2.72 -4.21 -23.19
N ALA A 190 -1.61 -3.50 -23.42
CA ALA A 190 -1.26 -2.26 -22.72
C ALA A 190 -1.34 -2.41 -21.18
N ASP A 191 -0.83 -3.55 -20.67
CA ASP A 191 -0.83 -3.94 -19.26
C ASP A 191 -2.23 -4.06 -18.62
N GLY A 192 -3.27 -4.18 -19.45
CA GLY A 192 -4.66 -4.24 -18.96
C GLY A 192 -4.91 -5.44 -18.04
N ILE A 193 -4.32 -6.62 -18.31
CA ILE A 193 -4.45 -7.81 -17.46
C ILE A 193 -3.70 -7.58 -16.14
N GLN A 194 -2.45 -7.08 -16.22
CA GLN A 194 -1.63 -6.80 -15.04
C GLN A 194 -2.30 -5.78 -14.12
N ARG A 195 -2.77 -4.67 -14.68
CA ARG A 195 -3.38 -3.57 -13.91
C ARG A 195 -4.76 -3.93 -13.32
N SER A 196 -5.45 -4.90 -13.88
CA SER A 196 -6.75 -5.37 -13.37
C SER A 196 -6.57 -6.58 -12.43
N ILE A 197 -6.50 -7.78 -12.98
CA ILE A 197 -6.44 -9.02 -12.17
C ILE A 197 -5.06 -9.24 -11.55
N GLY A 198 -3.98 -8.85 -12.23
CA GLY A 198 -2.61 -9.06 -11.74
C GLY A 198 -2.36 -8.38 -10.40
N ARG A 199 -2.75 -7.11 -10.24
CA ARG A 199 -2.60 -6.37 -8.99
C ARG A 199 -3.43 -6.95 -7.85
N LEU A 200 -4.66 -7.38 -8.14
CA LEU A 200 -5.50 -8.02 -7.13
C LEU A 200 -4.95 -9.39 -6.71
N LEU A 201 -4.41 -10.16 -7.65
CA LEU A 201 -3.76 -11.43 -7.37
C LEU A 201 -2.50 -11.23 -6.53
N ASP A 202 -1.68 -10.25 -6.88
CA ASP A 202 -0.43 -9.90 -6.23
C ASP A 202 -0.65 -9.62 -4.73
N SER A 203 -1.51 -8.66 -4.40
CA SER A 203 -1.84 -8.31 -3.01
C SER A 203 -2.54 -9.47 -2.27
N SER A 204 -3.41 -10.23 -2.96
CA SER A 204 -4.09 -11.37 -2.35
C SER A 204 -3.13 -12.49 -1.94
N VAL A 205 -2.18 -12.84 -2.81
CA VAL A 205 -1.15 -13.83 -2.50
C VAL A 205 -0.27 -13.36 -1.35
N THR A 206 0.10 -12.09 -1.32
CA THR A 206 0.89 -11.50 -0.24
C THR A 206 0.21 -11.67 1.12
N VAL A 207 -1.08 -11.31 1.24
CA VAL A 207 -1.82 -11.50 2.49
C VAL A 207 -1.96 -12.97 2.87
N LEU A 208 -2.21 -13.87 1.91
CA LEU A 208 -2.26 -15.30 2.19
C LEU A 208 -0.92 -15.84 2.69
N ARG A 209 0.21 -15.34 2.18
CA ARG A 209 1.53 -15.72 2.71
C ARG A 209 1.73 -15.30 4.15
N LEU A 210 1.31 -14.08 4.53
CA LEU A 210 1.34 -13.62 5.93
C LEU A 210 0.50 -14.50 6.84
N ILE A 211 -0.65 -14.98 6.36
CA ILE A 211 -1.51 -15.91 7.11
C ILE A 211 -0.90 -17.30 7.18
N PHE A 212 -0.56 -17.89 6.04
CA PHE A 212 -0.17 -19.29 5.92
C PHE A 212 1.18 -19.60 6.58
N SER A 213 2.10 -18.63 6.58
CA SER A 213 3.35 -18.75 7.33
C SER A 213 3.20 -18.57 8.84
N GLY A 214 2.00 -18.22 9.33
CA GLY A 214 1.73 -17.98 10.73
C GLY A 214 2.22 -16.61 11.26
N ILE A 215 2.68 -15.69 10.42
CA ILE A 215 3.11 -14.33 10.84
C ILE A 215 1.96 -13.64 11.58
N MET A 216 0.75 -13.65 11.04
CA MET A 216 -0.41 -13.04 11.69
C MET A 216 -0.86 -13.75 12.97
N GLU A 217 -0.47 -15.00 13.19
CA GLU A 217 -0.71 -15.71 14.47
C GLU A 217 0.35 -15.33 15.50
N ARG A 218 1.62 -15.32 15.11
CA ARG A 218 2.73 -14.95 16.03
C ARG A 218 2.68 -13.49 16.45
N HIS A 219 2.20 -12.61 15.57
CA HIS A 219 2.08 -11.17 15.82
C HIS A 219 0.59 -10.72 15.82
N PRO A 220 -0.17 -11.04 16.89
CA PRO A 220 -1.61 -10.80 16.93
C PRO A 220 -1.99 -9.29 16.91
N THR A 221 -1.07 -8.41 17.25
CA THR A 221 -1.23 -6.95 17.20
C THR A 221 -0.86 -6.33 15.85
N LEU A 222 -0.25 -7.09 14.94
CA LEU A 222 0.12 -6.62 13.61
C LEU A 222 -1.14 -6.21 12.82
N ARG A 223 -1.22 -4.93 12.47
CA ARG A 223 -2.29 -4.37 11.65
C ARG A 223 -1.91 -4.46 10.19
N VAL A 224 -2.63 -5.28 9.43
CA VAL A 224 -2.42 -5.42 7.98
C VAL A 224 -3.48 -4.64 7.24
N VAL A 225 -3.08 -3.76 6.33
CA VAL A 225 -3.96 -3.02 5.42
C VAL A 225 -3.72 -3.55 4.01
N GLN A 226 -4.72 -4.17 3.41
CA GLN A 226 -4.68 -4.63 2.03
C GLN A 226 -5.41 -3.64 1.14
N THR A 227 -4.73 -3.14 0.12
CA THR A 227 -5.29 -2.21 -0.85
C THR A 227 -6.29 -2.88 -1.82
N HIS A 228 -7.03 -2.07 -2.57
CA HIS A 228 -7.98 -2.49 -3.62
C HIS A 228 -9.09 -3.41 -3.10
N ALA A 229 -9.80 -2.96 -2.05
CA ALA A 229 -10.97 -3.63 -1.46
C ALA A 229 -10.72 -5.11 -1.07
N GLY A 230 -9.48 -5.45 -0.66
CA GLY A 230 -9.11 -6.81 -0.27
C GLY A 230 -8.85 -7.76 -1.44
N GLY A 231 -8.70 -7.24 -2.66
CA GLY A 231 -8.32 -8.03 -3.83
C GLY A 231 -9.33 -9.12 -4.18
N LEU A 232 -8.87 -10.36 -4.27
CA LEU A 232 -9.69 -11.53 -4.59
C LEU A 232 -10.21 -12.28 -3.34
N LEU A 233 -9.73 -11.93 -2.15
CA LEU A 233 -9.88 -12.75 -0.95
C LEU A 233 -11.32 -12.89 -0.44
N PRO A 234 -12.16 -11.83 -0.39
CA PRO A 234 -13.52 -11.97 0.13
C PRO A 234 -14.37 -12.92 -0.70
N TYR A 235 -14.15 -13.01 -2.01
CA TYR A 235 -14.89 -13.92 -2.89
C TYR A 235 -14.49 -15.38 -2.73
N GLN A 236 -13.26 -15.66 -2.28
CA GLN A 236 -12.68 -16.99 -2.26
C GLN A 236 -12.43 -17.53 -0.83
N ALA A 237 -12.83 -16.82 0.21
CA ALA A 237 -12.52 -17.17 1.59
C ALA A 237 -12.94 -18.62 1.95
N GLY A 238 -14.15 -19.05 1.58
CA GLY A 238 -14.60 -20.44 1.82
C GLY A 238 -13.80 -21.48 1.03
N ARG A 239 -13.33 -21.15 -0.18
CA ARG A 239 -12.44 -22.02 -0.96
C ARG A 239 -11.05 -22.11 -0.33
N ILE A 240 -10.56 -20.99 0.19
CA ILE A 240 -9.27 -20.91 0.89
C ILE A 240 -9.32 -21.82 2.12
N ASP A 241 -10.33 -21.70 2.98
CA ASP A 241 -10.51 -22.54 4.17
C ASP A 241 -10.58 -24.03 3.84
N LYS A 242 -11.33 -24.37 2.79
CA LYS A 242 -11.49 -25.76 2.36
C LYS A 242 -10.18 -26.41 1.91
N ASN A 243 -9.34 -25.65 1.22
CA ASN A 243 -8.14 -26.17 0.55
C ASN A 243 -6.84 -25.92 1.33
N ALA A 244 -6.80 -24.91 2.19
CA ALA A 244 -5.64 -24.58 2.98
C ALA A 244 -5.57 -25.43 4.24
N ARG A 245 -4.86 -26.56 4.16
CA ARG A 245 -4.53 -27.40 5.31
C ARG A 245 -3.09 -27.11 5.71
N ILE A 246 -2.93 -26.13 6.62
CA ILE A 246 -1.62 -25.67 7.05
C ILE A 246 -1.34 -26.20 8.43
N GLU A 247 -0.32 -27.03 8.53
CA GLU A 247 0.13 -27.56 9.82
C GLU A 247 0.62 -26.40 10.69
N GLY A 248 0.18 -26.38 11.96
CA GLY A 248 0.55 -25.34 12.91
C GLY A 248 -0.26 -24.04 12.84
N LEU A 249 -1.22 -23.92 11.92
CA LEU A 249 -2.14 -22.80 11.90
C LEU A 249 -3.40 -23.13 12.73
N PRO A 250 -3.61 -22.52 13.93
CA PRO A 250 -4.65 -22.93 14.85
C PRO A 250 -6.08 -22.52 14.46
N ARG A 251 -6.20 -21.58 13.52
CA ARG A 251 -7.48 -21.01 13.04
C ARG A 251 -7.61 -21.18 11.53
N LEU A 252 -8.84 -21.09 11.04
CA LEU A 252 -9.09 -21.04 9.59
C LEU A 252 -8.53 -19.75 9.00
N PRO A 253 -8.00 -19.77 7.76
CA PRO A 253 -7.51 -18.58 7.09
C PRO A 253 -8.51 -17.41 7.06
N SER A 254 -9.81 -17.70 6.92
CA SER A 254 -10.88 -16.68 6.94
C SER A 254 -10.97 -15.94 8.27
N GLU A 255 -10.60 -16.54 9.40
CA GLU A 255 -10.59 -15.88 10.70
C GLU A 255 -9.48 -14.83 10.81
N TYR A 256 -8.32 -15.07 10.14
CA TYR A 256 -7.26 -14.07 10.03
C TYR A 256 -7.65 -12.96 9.06
N LEU A 257 -8.30 -13.30 7.94
CA LEU A 257 -8.80 -12.29 6.98
C LEU A 257 -9.76 -11.29 7.64
N LYS A 258 -10.55 -11.72 8.63
CA LYS A 258 -11.41 -10.81 9.41
C LYS A 258 -10.66 -9.77 10.25
N ARG A 259 -9.34 -9.88 10.36
CA ARG A 259 -8.46 -8.92 11.05
C ARG A 259 -7.75 -7.98 10.08
N VAL A 260 -7.90 -8.20 8.78
CA VAL A 260 -7.30 -7.36 7.74
C VAL A 260 -8.18 -6.14 7.50
N PHE A 261 -7.57 -4.97 7.48
CA PHE A 261 -8.20 -3.75 7.00
C PHE A 261 -8.11 -3.68 5.48
N VAL A 262 -9.15 -3.15 4.83
CA VAL A 262 -9.15 -2.98 3.38
C VAL A 262 -9.64 -1.57 3.01
N ASP A 263 -9.17 -1.04 1.89
CA ASP A 263 -9.61 0.26 1.41
C ASP A 263 -10.88 0.16 0.52
N THR A 264 -11.33 1.31 0.03
CA THR A 264 -12.49 1.42 -0.86
C THR A 264 -12.12 1.61 -2.33
N VAL A 265 -10.88 1.33 -2.72
CA VAL A 265 -10.46 1.47 -4.12
C VAL A 265 -11.10 0.39 -4.98
N ALA A 266 -12.26 0.71 -5.52
CA ALA A 266 -13.03 -0.16 -6.41
C ALA A 266 -13.94 0.67 -7.32
N PRO A 267 -14.14 0.26 -8.60
CA PRO A 267 -14.93 1.02 -9.56
C PRO A 267 -16.44 0.77 -9.45
N GLN A 268 -16.88 -0.10 -8.54
CA GLN A 268 -18.27 -0.53 -8.43
C GLN A 268 -18.72 -0.66 -6.98
N SER A 269 -19.92 -0.17 -6.69
CA SER A 269 -20.56 -0.30 -5.37
C SER A 269 -20.78 -1.75 -4.93
N LEU A 270 -20.93 -2.69 -5.86
CA LEU A 270 -21.01 -4.13 -5.56
C LEU A 270 -19.76 -4.63 -4.82
N THR A 271 -18.57 -4.22 -5.25
CA THR A 271 -17.32 -4.61 -4.59
C THR A 271 -17.25 -4.07 -3.16
N ILE A 272 -17.65 -2.80 -2.97
CA ILE A 272 -17.69 -2.19 -1.62
C ILE A 272 -18.66 -2.92 -0.71
N ARG A 273 -19.88 -3.23 -1.20
CA ARG A 273 -20.86 -4.00 -0.40
C ARG A 273 -20.35 -5.39 -0.04
N THR A 274 -19.66 -6.07 -0.97
CA THR A 274 -19.07 -7.39 -0.69
C THR A 274 -17.95 -7.29 0.37
N ALA A 275 -17.07 -6.29 0.25
CA ALA A 275 -16.03 -6.05 1.24
C ALA A 275 -16.65 -5.73 2.61
N LEU A 276 -17.67 -4.89 2.66
CA LEU A 276 -18.37 -4.51 3.89
C LEU A 276 -19.05 -5.74 4.56
N GLU A 277 -19.73 -6.57 3.78
CA GLU A 277 -20.35 -7.80 4.29
C GLU A 277 -19.31 -8.79 4.83
N TYR A 278 -18.18 -8.91 4.15
CA TYR A 278 -17.14 -9.85 4.53
C TYR A 278 -16.27 -9.38 5.69
N TYR A 279 -15.68 -8.18 5.58
CA TYR A 279 -14.72 -7.66 6.57
C TYR A 279 -15.40 -6.93 7.76
N GLY A 280 -16.61 -6.44 7.56
CA GLY A 280 -17.31 -5.60 8.54
C GLY A 280 -16.92 -4.11 8.44
N ALA A 281 -17.81 -3.23 8.92
CA ALA A 281 -17.66 -1.78 8.80
C ALA A 281 -16.41 -1.23 9.53
N ASP A 282 -15.92 -1.91 10.56
CA ASP A 282 -14.78 -1.47 11.35
C ASP A 282 -13.43 -1.70 10.65
N ASN A 283 -13.42 -2.52 9.60
CA ASN A 283 -12.20 -2.87 8.86
C ASN A 283 -12.13 -2.24 7.47
N ILE A 284 -13.06 -1.33 7.12
CA ILE A 284 -13.04 -0.64 5.82
C ILE A 284 -12.47 0.77 6.01
N LEU A 285 -11.54 1.15 5.16
CA LEU A 285 -10.87 2.46 5.13
C LEU A 285 -11.21 3.17 3.82
N TYR A 286 -11.48 4.47 3.87
CA TYR A 286 -11.62 5.25 2.64
C TYR A 286 -10.25 5.36 1.94
N GLY A 287 -10.23 5.10 0.64
CA GLY A 287 -9.05 5.23 -0.20
C GLY A 287 -9.45 5.57 -1.63
N THR A 288 -8.65 6.39 -2.32
CA THR A 288 -8.94 6.85 -3.68
C THR A 288 -8.00 6.33 -4.75
N ASP A 289 -6.78 5.93 -4.39
CA ASP A 289 -5.68 5.64 -5.33
C ASP A 289 -5.34 6.86 -6.23
N ASN A 290 -5.60 8.09 -5.71
CA ASN A 290 -5.25 9.32 -6.42
C ASN A 290 -3.71 9.44 -6.54
N PRO A 291 -3.15 9.81 -7.71
CA PRO A 291 -3.80 10.30 -8.94
C PRO A 291 -4.12 9.21 -9.97
N CYS A 292 -3.99 7.94 -9.64
CA CYS A 292 -4.32 6.83 -10.55
C CYS A 292 -5.83 6.83 -10.87
N TRP A 293 -6.64 7.10 -9.85
CA TRP A 293 -8.10 7.18 -9.94
C TRP A 293 -8.60 8.54 -9.43
N SER A 294 -9.80 8.92 -9.85
CA SER A 294 -10.43 10.18 -9.44
C SER A 294 -11.03 10.06 -8.04
N PRO A 295 -10.68 10.96 -7.09
CA PRO A 295 -11.33 11.02 -5.79
C PRO A 295 -12.86 11.22 -5.89
N GLN A 296 -13.33 11.97 -6.87
CA GLN A 296 -14.77 12.16 -7.11
C GLN A 296 -15.46 10.85 -7.49
N ALA A 297 -14.83 10.00 -8.31
CA ALA A 297 -15.36 8.68 -8.64
C ALA A 297 -15.43 7.76 -7.41
N ALA A 298 -14.42 7.80 -6.52
CA ALA A 298 -14.44 7.04 -5.28
C ALA A 298 -15.60 7.44 -4.36
N VAL A 299 -15.88 8.74 -4.24
CA VAL A 299 -17.07 9.25 -3.49
C VAL A 299 -18.35 8.75 -4.11
N SER A 300 -18.51 8.83 -5.44
CA SER A 300 -19.71 8.38 -6.14
C SER A 300 -20.02 6.89 -5.89
N VAL A 301 -18.98 6.04 -5.91
CA VAL A 301 -19.14 4.59 -5.63
C VAL A 301 -19.62 4.35 -4.19
N LEU A 302 -19.12 5.12 -3.21
CA LEU A 302 -19.59 5.02 -1.83
C LEU A 302 -21.03 5.53 -1.67
N ASP A 303 -21.43 6.59 -2.38
CA ASP A 303 -22.80 7.10 -2.37
C ASP A 303 -23.79 6.06 -2.94
N GLU A 304 -23.40 5.39 -4.02
CA GLU A 304 -24.18 4.29 -4.61
C GLU A 304 -24.24 3.02 -3.71
N SER A 305 -23.36 2.91 -2.73
CA SER A 305 -23.31 1.74 -1.83
C SER A 305 -24.39 1.76 -0.75
N ALA A 306 -25.19 2.83 -0.65
CA ALA A 306 -26.32 3.00 0.28
C ALA A 306 -25.94 2.76 1.75
N LEU A 307 -24.81 3.30 2.19
CA LEU A 307 -24.27 3.15 3.54
C LEU A 307 -25.06 4.00 4.54
N SER A 308 -25.26 3.49 5.76
CA SER A 308 -25.76 4.31 6.86
C SER A 308 -24.74 5.38 7.27
N ASP A 309 -25.21 6.47 7.92
CA ASP A 309 -24.33 7.55 8.38
C ASP A 309 -23.25 7.05 9.35
N GLU A 310 -23.56 6.06 10.18
CA GLU A 310 -22.61 5.45 11.10
C GLU A 310 -21.51 4.71 10.33
N VAL A 311 -21.87 3.86 9.38
CA VAL A 311 -20.91 3.12 8.53
C VAL A 311 -20.07 4.09 7.71
N ARG A 312 -20.70 5.11 7.13
CA ARG A 312 -20.02 6.15 6.37
C ARG A 312 -18.97 6.87 7.22
N ARG A 313 -19.29 7.24 8.47
CA ARG A 313 -18.33 7.88 9.38
C ARG A 313 -17.16 6.97 9.71
N LYS A 314 -17.42 5.68 9.95
CA LYS A 314 -16.35 4.68 10.19
C LYS A 314 -15.39 4.62 9.00
N ILE A 315 -15.90 4.44 7.80
CA ILE A 315 -15.11 4.31 6.58
C ILE A 315 -14.32 5.59 6.29
N TYR A 316 -14.98 6.76 6.34
CA TYR A 316 -14.33 8.02 5.97
C TYR A 316 -13.33 8.54 7.00
N SER A 317 -13.42 8.16 8.28
CA SER A 317 -12.64 8.83 9.33
C SER A 317 -12.16 7.88 10.43
N THR A 318 -13.08 7.40 11.28
CA THR A 318 -12.69 6.85 12.59
C THR A 318 -11.82 5.59 12.51
N ASN A 319 -12.01 4.74 11.50
CA ASN A 319 -11.18 3.56 11.31
C ASN A 319 -9.73 3.96 10.97
N ALA A 320 -9.58 4.88 10.01
CA ALA A 320 -8.25 5.36 9.60
C ALA A 320 -7.52 6.11 10.72
N GLU A 321 -8.25 6.95 11.48
CA GLU A 321 -7.70 7.65 12.65
C GLU A 321 -7.14 6.67 13.67
N SER A 322 -7.82 5.55 13.92
CA SER A 322 -7.36 4.49 14.80
C SER A 322 -6.18 3.71 14.23
N VAL A 323 -6.30 3.26 12.96
CA VAL A 323 -5.29 2.39 12.33
C VAL A 323 -3.95 3.11 12.17
N PHE A 324 -3.96 4.38 11.75
CA PHE A 324 -2.76 5.19 11.50
C PHE A 324 -2.40 6.14 12.65
N ARG A 325 -3.16 6.12 13.75
CA ARG A 325 -2.96 6.99 14.93
C ARG A 325 -2.86 8.47 14.54
N LEU A 326 -3.87 8.99 13.84
CA LEU A 326 -3.89 10.34 13.28
C LEU A 326 -4.52 11.39 14.23
N THR A 327 -4.31 11.27 15.50
CA THR A 327 -4.82 12.22 16.51
C THR A 327 -3.83 13.35 16.78
#